data_52bde3c114c25216a41e03cf1e7572a9
#
_entry.id   52bde3c114c25216a41e03cf1e7572a9
#
_cell.length_a   1.000
_cell.length_b   1.000
_cell.length_c   1.000
_cell.angle_alpha   90.00
_cell.angle_beta   90.00
_cell.angle_gamma   90.00
#
_symmetry.space_group_name_H-M   'P 1'
#
loop_
_entity.id
_entity.type
_entity.pdbx_description
1 polymer ?
#
loop_
_entity_poly.entity_id
_entity_poly.type
_entity_poly.pdbx_seq_one_letter_code
_entity_poly.pdbx_strand_id
1 'polypeptide(L)'
;MTSKTPIRLFVAALLLTALAVDPAPANERARMTPADADPAETWPRWRGPSGQGEVVGSGYVDRWGPDENVRWKVAVPGNGNSSPIVWGDRIFLTTAESAGAKRSVLAFDLETGKRLWTTAAPAANPERAYPKNGHASSTPTTDGERVYAYFGNHGLLALDMDGEIVWHKSFGELNAFHGTASSPLLLGERLIIVQEQQRSPSFIAAFDRSTGEELWRTERETQVGWSSPAAISVTTDDGQERDEIVVNSQHHVIAYAPEDGRELWRASGTTFEVIPSPVVGHDLLFSTSGRAGPTLAIRPGGNGDVTDSRIVWTAAKGSPFVVAPMLVGDYLYMVNDMASVITVYEAKAGEVVWQERLGERMREGFSAAPVATGGKIFFTNDNGETFVIKEGPDFELLHVNRIGERTIASPALVGGVWYIRTDGHLWAIGS
;
A
#
# COMPACT_ATOMS: atom_id res chain seq x y z
N MET A 1 -30.07 -66.49 -28.64
CA MET A 1 -30.83 -65.34 -28.14
C MET A 1 -29.97 -64.63 -27.10
N THR A 2 -29.22 -63.64 -27.55
CA THR A 2 -28.27 -62.86 -26.72
C THR A 2 -28.83 -61.48 -26.49
N SER A 3 -29.21 -61.20 -25.26
CA SER A 3 -29.69 -59.89 -24.79
C SER A 3 -28.50 -58.94 -24.60
N LYS A 4 -28.47 -57.82 -25.33
CA LYS A 4 -27.50 -56.72 -25.15
C LYS A 4 -28.16 -55.65 -24.31
N THR A 5 -27.64 -55.41 -23.11
CA THR A 5 -28.00 -54.32 -22.23
C THR A 5 -27.21 -53.04 -22.65
N PRO A 6 -27.81 -51.88 -22.83
CA PRO A 6 -27.07 -50.66 -23.15
C PRO A 6 -26.51 -50.01 -21.86
N ILE A 7 -25.19 -49.71 -21.91
CA ILE A 7 -24.50 -48.90 -20.91
C ILE A 7 -24.90 -47.40 -21.10
N ARG A 8 -25.59 -46.84 -20.12
CA ARG A 8 -25.81 -45.38 -20.09
C ARG A 8 -24.61 -44.68 -19.48
N LEU A 9 -23.90 -43.93 -20.30
CA LEU A 9 -22.88 -42.95 -19.84
C LEU A 9 -23.62 -41.77 -19.18
N PHE A 10 -23.42 -41.58 -17.88
CA PHE A 10 -23.74 -40.33 -17.21
C PHE A 10 -22.58 -39.36 -17.39
N VAL A 11 -22.76 -38.36 -18.23
CA VAL A 11 -21.87 -37.19 -18.31
C VAL A 11 -22.31 -36.24 -17.19
N ALA A 12 -21.54 -36.16 -16.12
CA ALA A 12 -21.71 -35.14 -15.08
C ALA A 12 -21.13 -33.82 -15.63
N ALA A 13 -21.98 -32.89 -15.97
CA ALA A 13 -21.60 -31.53 -16.26
C ALA A 13 -21.25 -30.83 -14.94
N LEU A 14 -19.98 -30.60 -14.67
CA LEU A 14 -19.54 -29.66 -13.64
C LEU A 14 -19.91 -28.24 -14.11
N LEU A 15 -20.92 -27.66 -13.52
CA LEU A 15 -21.19 -26.22 -13.60
C LEU A 15 -20.18 -25.51 -12.69
N LEU A 16 -19.10 -24.99 -13.29
CA LEU A 16 -18.28 -23.95 -12.66
C LEU A 16 -19.15 -22.68 -12.58
N THR A 17 -19.69 -22.40 -11.42
CA THR A 17 -20.20 -21.07 -11.11
C THR A 17 -19.00 -20.16 -10.86
N ALA A 18 -18.56 -19.45 -11.89
CA ALA A 18 -17.71 -18.28 -11.71
C ALA A 18 -18.50 -17.28 -10.87
N LEU A 19 -18.09 -17.06 -9.63
CA LEU A 19 -18.54 -15.91 -8.85
C LEU A 19 -18.01 -14.67 -9.58
N ALA A 20 -18.91 -13.99 -10.28
CA ALA A 20 -18.61 -12.70 -10.84
C ALA A 20 -18.32 -11.76 -9.67
N VAL A 21 -17.09 -11.26 -9.60
CA VAL A 21 -16.78 -10.03 -8.85
C VAL A 21 -17.63 -8.95 -9.50
N ASP A 22 -18.54 -8.35 -8.75
CA ASP A 22 -19.27 -7.20 -9.23
C ASP A 22 -18.24 -6.15 -9.68
N PRO A 23 -18.21 -5.75 -10.95
CA PRO A 23 -17.39 -4.63 -11.36
C PRO A 23 -17.87 -3.42 -10.56
N ALA A 24 -16.92 -2.62 -10.06
CA ALA A 24 -17.24 -1.32 -9.45
C ALA A 24 -18.30 -0.62 -10.28
N PRO A 25 -19.31 0.03 -9.67
CA PRO A 25 -20.44 0.59 -10.40
C PRO A 25 -19.92 1.47 -11.54
N ALA A 26 -20.35 1.18 -12.75
CA ALA A 26 -19.85 1.75 -14.01
C ALA A 26 -20.04 3.28 -14.15
N ASN A 27 -20.32 4.00 -13.06
CA ASN A 27 -20.62 5.44 -12.99
C ASN A 27 -19.80 6.20 -11.93
N GLU A 28 -18.83 5.60 -11.26
CA GLU A 28 -17.97 6.38 -10.35
C GLU A 28 -17.03 7.30 -11.14
N ARG A 29 -17.05 8.60 -10.79
CA ARG A 29 -16.21 9.63 -11.43
C ARG A 29 -14.76 9.59 -10.97
N ALA A 30 -14.45 8.89 -9.88
CA ALA A 30 -13.11 8.74 -9.36
C ALA A 30 -12.90 7.36 -8.75
N ARG A 31 -11.84 6.66 -9.17
CA ARG A 31 -11.43 5.35 -8.66
C ARG A 31 -9.91 5.23 -8.63
N MET A 32 -9.40 4.36 -7.76
CA MET A 32 -7.97 3.99 -7.84
C MET A 32 -7.69 3.27 -9.16
N THR A 33 -6.59 3.63 -9.80
CA THR A 33 -6.08 2.89 -10.96
C THR A 33 -5.46 1.59 -10.46
N PRO A 34 -6.02 0.43 -10.80
CA PRO A 34 -5.47 -0.85 -10.37
C PRO A 34 -4.10 -1.10 -11.02
N ALA A 35 -3.31 -2.00 -10.42
CA ALA A 35 -2.15 -2.55 -11.09
C ALA A 35 -2.62 -3.43 -12.26
N ASP A 36 -1.79 -3.50 -13.31
CA ASP A 36 -2.00 -4.41 -14.43
C ASP A 36 -1.58 -5.84 -14.02
N ALA A 37 -2.44 -6.50 -13.26
CA ALA A 37 -2.15 -7.79 -12.63
C ALA A 37 -3.46 -8.48 -12.19
N ASP A 38 -3.46 -9.81 -12.15
CA ASP A 38 -4.60 -10.56 -11.60
C ASP A 38 -4.72 -10.32 -10.09
N PRO A 39 -5.79 -9.69 -9.62
CA PRO A 39 -5.93 -9.35 -8.19
C PRO A 39 -6.16 -10.57 -7.29
N ALA A 40 -6.52 -11.74 -7.83
CA ALA A 40 -6.69 -12.97 -7.06
C ALA A 40 -5.36 -13.71 -6.84
N GLU A 41 -4.40 -13.56 -7.76
CA GLU A 41 -3.16 -14.33 -7.79
C GLU A 41 -1.91 -13.51 -7.49
N THR A 42 -2.04 -12.17 -7.34
CA THR A 42 -0.89 -11.28 -7.18
C THR A 42 -1.11 -10.22 -6.09
N TRP A 43 0.00 -9.72 -5.55
CA TRP A 43 0.08 -8.56 -4.66
C TRP A 43 1.25 -7.68 -5.10
N PRO A 44 1.15 -6.97 -6.24
CA PRO A 44 2.31 -6.47 -6.99
C PRO A 44 2.94 -5.22 -6.39
N ARG A 45 2.28 -4.56 -5.45
CA ARG A 45 2.71 -3.30 -4.83
C ARG A 45 2.19 -3.18 -3.40
N TRP A 46 2.63 -2.15 -2.68
CA TRP A 46 2.09 -1.80 -1.37
C TRP A 46 0.57 -1.62 -1.43
N ARG A 47 -0.15 -2.25 -0.48
CA ARG A 47 -1.61 -2.34 -0.40
C ARG A 47 -2.28 -3.07 -1.56
N GLY A 48 -1.53 -3.92 -2.26
CA GLY A 48 -2.06 -4.85 -3.25
C GLY A 48 -2.46 -4.26 -4.59
N PRO A 49 -3.18 -5.04 -5.41
CA PRO A 49 -3.54 -4.65 -6.78
C PRO A 49 -4.33 -3.34 -6.86
N SER A 50 -5.30 -3.16 -5.97
CA SER A 50 -6.08 -1.91 -5.89
C SER A 50 -5.27 -0.73 -5.33
N GLY A 51 -4.21 -0.99 -4.55
CA GLY A 51 -3.51 0.02 -3.76
C GLY A 51 -4.30 0.50 -2.54
N GLN A 52 -5.41 -0.16 -2.20
CA GLN A 52 -6.31 0.23 -1.10
C GLN A 52 -6.35 -0.79 0.05
N GLY A 53 -5.70 -1.97 -0.09
CA GLY A 53 -5.69 -3.03 0.93
C GLY A 53 -6.96 -3.89 0.94
N GLU A 54 -7.85 -3.70 0.01
CA GLU A 54 -9.01 -4.58 -0.20
C GLU A 54 -8.58 -5.82 -0.97
N VAL A 55 -9.06 -6.97 -0.53
CA VAL A 55 -8.65 -8.27 -1.05
C VAL A 55 -9.78 -8.91 -1.83
N VAL A 56 -9.49 -9.26 -3.07
CA VAL A 56 -10.38 -10.06 -3.90
C VAL A 56 -10.19 -11.54 -3.56
N GLY A 57 -11.30 -12.27 -3.39
CA GLY A 57 -11.30 -13.68 -3.10
C GLY A 57 -11.74 -14.03 -1.67
N SER A 58 -11.72 -15.31 -1.37
CA SER A 58 -12.18 -15.87 -0.09
C SER A 58 -11.22 -16.97 0.40
N GLY A 59 -11.51 -17.52 1.57
CA GLY A 59 -10.72 -18.62 2.12
C GLY A 59 -9.56 -18.17 3.01
N TYR A 60 -9.41 -16.87 3.27
CA TYR A 60 -8.44 -16.39 4.23
C TYR A 60 -8.87 -16.71 5.64
N VAL A 61 -7.98 -17.36 6.41
CA VAL A 61 -8.21 -17.58 7.84
C VAL A 61 -8.27 -16.23 8.55
N ASP A 62 -9.14 -16.11 9.53
CA ASP A 62 -9.27 -14.92 10.37
C ASP A 62 -8.65 -15.10 11.76
N ARG A 63 -8.20 -16.33 12.10
CA ARG A 63 -7.54 -16.67 13.35
C ARG A 63 -6.16 -17.22 13.11
N TRP A 64 -5.20 -16.73 13.87
CA TRP A 64 -3.84 -17.22 13.89
C TRP A 64 -3.13 -16.89 15.20
N GLY A 65 -2.06 -17.61 15.46
CA GLY A 65 -1.15 -17.43 16.56
C GLY A 65 0.28 -17.79 16.14
N PRO A 66 1.24 -17.81 17.07
CA PRO A 66 2.62 -18.18 16.76
C PRO A 66 2.77 -19.60 16.21
N ASP A 67 1.81 -20.49 16.57
CA ASP A 67 1.79 -21.91 16.19
C ASP A 67 0.45 -22.32 15.57
N GLU A 68 -0.50 -21.38 15.38
CA GLU A 68 -1.83 -21.65 14.84
C GLU A 68 -1.94 -21.12 13.41
N ASN A 69 -2.36 -21.96 12.47
CA ASN A 69 -2.51 -21.65 11.05
C ASN A 69 -1.23 -21.17 10.37
N VAL A 70 -0.05 -21.48 10.90
CA VAL A 70 1.23 -21.16 10.33
C VAL A 70 1.63 -22.25 9.34
N ARG A 71 1.72 -21.91 8.04
CA ARG A 71 2.25 -22.80 7.02
C ARG A 71 3.77 -22.90 7.09
N TRP A 72 4.41 -21.75 7.18
CA TRP A 72 5.85 -21.64 7.40
C TRP A 72 6.22 -20.28 8.00
N LYS A 73 7.40 -20.26 8.62
CA LYS A 73 8.06 -19.08 9.20
C LYS A 73 9.54 -19.15 8.84
N VAL A 74 10.08 -18.10 8.24
CA VAL A 74 11.48 -18.05 7.83
C VAL A 74 12.15 -16.76 8.29
N ALA A 75 13.43 -16.81 8.62
CA ALA A 75 14.18 -15.64 9.04
C ALA A 75 14.42 -14.67 7.86
N VAL A 76 14.21 -13.37 8.10
CA VAL A 76 14.56 -12.29 7.18
C VAL A 76 15.81 -11.59 7.71
N PRO A 77 16.93 -11.56 6.97
CA PRO A 77 18.16 -10.90 7.42
C PRO A 77 18.03 -9.38 7.43
N GLY A 78 18.76 -8.72 8.32
CA GLY A 78 18.79 -7.26 8.43
C GLY A 78 17.52 -6.67 9.02
N ASN A 79 17.30 -5.38 8.77
CA ASN A 79 16.16 -4.62 9.25
C ASN A 79 15.41 -3.99 8.08
N GLY A 80 14.09 -3.88 8.18
CA GLY A 80 13.29 -3.19 7.19
C GLY A 80 11.80 -3.33 7.44
N ASN A 81 11.04 -2.37 6.97
CA ASN A 81 9.59 -2.28 7.15
C ASN A 81 8.83 -2.41 5.83
N SER A 82 9.51 -2.71 4.71
CA SER A 82 8.80 -2.93 3.44
C SER A 82 7.78 -4.05 3.61
N SER A 83 6.61 -3.85 3.06
CA SER A 83 5.61 -4.89 2.97
C SER A 83 6.04 -5.98 1.98
N PRO A 84 5.63 -7.24 2.16
CA PRO A 84 5.81 -8.23 1.12
C PRO A 84 4.97 -7.86 -0.11
N ILE A 85 5.53 -8.12 -1.29
CA ILE A 85 4.79 -8.15 -2.54
C ILE A 85 4.91 -9.56 -3.15
N VAL A 86 3.89 -9.96 -3.91
CA VAL A 86 3.77 -11.33 -4.44
C VAL A 86 3.47 -11.29 -5.92
N TRP A 87 4.23 -12.10 -6.67
CA TRP A 87 3.98 -12.35 -8.09
C TRP A 87 4.38 -13.77 -8.47
N GLY A 88 3.43 -14.53 -9.03
CA GLY A 88 3.65 -15.92 -9.36
C GLY A 88 4.03 -16.75 -8.13
N ASP A 89 5.16 -17.42 -8.19
CA ASP A 89 5.71 -18.26 -7.14
C ASP A 89 6.69 -17.54 -6.19
N ARG A 90 6.74 -16.20 -6.21
CA ARG A 90 7.77 -15.41 -5.51
C ARG A 90 7.19 -14.32 -4.60
N ILE A 91 7.89 -14.11 -3.48
CA ILE A 91 7.65 -12.99 -2.56
C ILE A 91 8.91 -12.12 -2.56
N PHE A 92 8.73 -10.79 -2.65
CA PHE A 92 9.85 -9.86 -2.61
C PHE A 92 9.76 -8.92 -1.41
N LEU A 93 10.91 -8.63 -0.81
CA LEU A 93 11.10 -7.70 0.31
C LEU A 93 12.34 -6.85 0.10
N THR A 94 12.42 -5.71 0.79
CA THR A 94 13.67 -4.96 0.93
C THR A 94 14.23 -5.11 2.33
N THR A 95 15.54 -5.04 2.49
CA THR A 95 16.22 -5.10 3.80
C THR A 95 17.43 -4.18 3.83
N ALA A 96 17.85 -3.81 5.04
CA ALA A 96 19.06 -3.04 5.27
C ALA A 96 19.91 -3.67 6.38
N GLU A 97 21.21 -3.70 6.16
CA GLU A 97 22.22 -4.19 7.10
C GLU A 97 23.28 -3.11 7.35
N SER A 98 24.13 -3.30 8.36
CA SER A 98 25.24 -2.38 8.65
C SER A 98 24.81 -0.92 8.78
N ALA A 99 23.74 -0.66 9.56
CA ALA A 99 23.16 0.67 9.74
C ALA A 99 22.79 1.38 8.42
N GLY A 100 22.30 0.62 7.43
CA GLY A 100 21.86 1.14 6.13
C GLY A 100 22.96 1.25 5.07
N ALA A 101 24.18 0.89 5.36
CA ALA A 101 25.28 0.89 4.38
C ALA A 101 25.13 -0.20 3.30
N LYS A 102 24.42 -1.27 3.62
CA LYS A 102 24.04 -2.31 2.65
C LYS A 102 22.53 -2.42 2.62
N ARG A 103 21.92 -2.23 1.46
CA ARG A 103 20.48 -2.37 1.21
C ARG A 103 20.28 -3.40 0.12
N SER A 104 19.30 -4.28 0.30
CA SER A 104 19.11 -5.40 -0.61
C SER A 104 17.65 -5.66 -0.89
N VAL A 105 17.37 -6.19 -2.08
CA VAL A 105 16.12 -6.86 -2.41
C VAL A 105 16.30 -8.35 -2.14
N LEU A 106 15.29 -8.95 -1.53
CA LEU A 106 15.23 -10.38 -1.22
C LEU A 106 14.08 -11.01 -2.00
N ALA A 107 14.29 -12.20 -2.55
CA ALA A 107 13.21 -13.03 -3.06
C ALA A 107 13.09 -14.33 -2.26
N PHE A 108 11.85 -14.72 -2.03
CA PHE A 108 11.50 -15.97 -1.36
C PHE A 108 10.53 -16.76 -2.21
N ASP A 109 10.65 -18.07 -2.15
CA ASP A 109 9.69 -19.01 -2.73
C ASP A 109 8.35 -18.91 -1.97
N LEU A 110 7.26 -18.80 -2.69
CA LEU A 110 5.92 -18.56 -2.13
C LEU A 110 5.42 -19.73 -1.29
N GLU A 111 5.70 -20.97 -1.73
CA GLU A 111 5.19 -22.18 -1.10
C GLU A 111 5.98 -22.57 0.15
N THR A 112 7.29 -22.44 0.10
CA THR A 112 8.20 -22.95 1.14
C THR A 112 8.83 -21.87 2.03
N GLY A 113 8.76 -20.60 1.62
CA GLY A 113 9.47 -19.50 2.25
C GLY A 113 10.99 -19.55 2.08
N LYS A 114 11.54 -20.50 1.28
CA LYS A 114 12.97 -20.57 1.02
C LYS A 114 13.45 -19.32 0.30
N ARG A 115 14.50 -18.68 0.83
CA ARG A 115 15.12 -17.56 0.13
C ARG A 115 15.76 -18.03 -1.18
N LEU A 116 15.33 -17.45 -2.30
CA LEU A 116 15.80 -17.75 -3.64
C LEU A 116 17.09 -16.99 -3.95
N TRP A 117 17.06 -15.68 -3.73
CA TRP A 117 18.21 -14.80 -3.96
C TRP A 117 18.23 -13.58 -3.04
N THR A 118 19.34 -12.86 -3.04
CA THR A 118 19.56 -11.59 -2.35
C THR A 118 20.46 -10.72 -3.22
N THR A 119 19.96 -9.57 -3.66
CA THR A 119 20.71 -8.64 -4.49
C THR A 119 20.90 -7.32 -3.78
N ALA A 120 22.17 -6.97 -3.54
CA ALA A 120 22.50 -5.69 -2.93
C ALA A 120 22.44 -4.55 -3.95
N ALA A 121 21.86 -3.42 -3.54
CA ALA A 121 21.96 -2.18 -4.28
C ALA A 121 23.43 -1.73 -4.37
N PRO A 122 23.82 -0.98 -5.42
CA PRO A 122 25.13 -0.35 -5.48
C PRO A 122 25.42 0.48 -4.24
N ALA A 123 26.65 0.43 -3.77
CA ALA A 123 27.06 1.06 -2.51
C ALA A 123 26.90 2.58 -2.58
N ALA A 124 26.37 3.16 -1.49
CA ALA A 124 26.28 4.60 -1.27
C ALA A 124 26.37 4.90 0.23
N ASN A 125 26.65 6.15 0.58
CA ASN A 125 26.56 6.59 1.97
C ASN A 125 25.09 6.59 2.42
N PRO A 126 24.77 5.94 3.57
CA PRO A 126 23.40 5.96 4.04
C PRO A 126 23.02 7.37 4.52
N GLU A 127 21.82 7.83 4.15
CA GLU A 127 21.21 9.00 4.76
C GLU A 127 20.82 8.71 6.20
N ARG A 128 20.63 9.77 6.98
CA ARG A 128 20.06 9.64 8.32
C ARG A 128 18.64 9.09 8.24
N ALA A 129 18.31 8.10 9.04
CA ALA A 129 16.95 7.58 9.18
C ALA A 129 16.46 7.65 10.63
N TYR A 130 15.14 7.81 10.81
CA TYR A 130 14.51 7.65 12.11
C TYR A 130 14.46 6.15 12.47
N PRO A 131 14.73 5.74 13.72
CA PRO A 131 14.81 4.33 14.08
C PRO A 131 13.57 3.50 13.74
N LYS A 132 12.37 4.08 13.86
CA LYS A 132 11.12 3.41 13.49
C LYS A 132 10.96 3.26 11.98
N ASN A 133 11.45 4.21 11.17
CA ASN A 133 11.45 4.13 9.72
C ASN A 133 12.53 3.15 9.22
N GLY A 134 13.77 3.33 9.65
CA GLY A 134 14.90 2.54 9.14
C GLY A 134 15.32 2.94 7.73
N HIS A 135 15.99 2.03 7.02
CA HIS A 135 16.61 2.27 5.70
C HIS A 135 16.03 1.39 4.57
N ALA A 136 14.99 0.61 4.86
CA ALA A 136 14.32 -0.29 3.93
C ALA A 136 12.81 -0.35 4.23
N SER A 137 12.16 0.82 4.25
CA SER A 137 10.71 0.96 4.46
C SER A 137 9.93 1.04 3.16
N SER A 138 10.54 1.58 2.10
CA SER A 138 9.94 1.60 0.78
C SER A 138 9.62 0.17 0.32
N THR A 139 8.36 -0.11 0.06
CA THR A 139 7.91 -1.39 -0.47
C THR A 139 8.20 -1.44 -1.97
N PRO A 140 8.81 -2.50 -2.49
CA PRO A 140 9.05 -2.64 -3.92
C PRO A 140 7.74 -2.77 -4.69
N THR A 141 7.79 -2.62 -6.01
CA THR A 141 6.68 -2.94 -6.92
C THR A 141 7.17 -3.84 -8.05
N THR A 142 6.26 -4.57 -8.69
CA THR A 142 6.59 -5.48 -9.79
C THR A 142 5.52 -5.47 -10.87
N ASP A 143 5.93 -5.72 -12.11
CA ASP A 143 5.08 -5.96 -13.28
C ASP A 143 5.09 -7.44 -13.72
N GLY A 144 5.78 -8.31 -12.96
CA GLY A 144 5.95 -9.72 -13.28
C GLY A 144 7.14 -10.02 -14.18
N GLU A 145 7.74 -9.01 -14.82
CA GLU A 145 8.99 -9.11 -15.56
C GLU A 145 10.17 -8.60 -14.74
N ARG A 146 9.94 -7.58 -13.92
CA ARG A 146 10.96 -6.90 -13.09
C ARG A 146 10.42 -6.58 -11.72
N VAL A 147 11.35 -6.41 -10.79
CA VAL A 147 11.12 -5.88 -9.44
C VAL A 147 11.80 -4.53 -9.34
N TYR A 148 11.05 -3.50 -8.94
CA TYR A 148 11.53 -2.14 -8.79
C TYR A 148 11.62 -1.76 -7.32
N ALA A 149 12.80 -1.34 -6.86
CA ALA A 149 13.05 -1.00 -5.47
C ALA A 149 13.71 0.37 -5.33
N TYR A 150 13.21 1.18 -4.39
CA TYR A 150 13.75 2.51 -4.10
C TYR A 150 14.41 2.53 -2.72
N PHE A 151 15.65 2.98 -2.67
CA PHE A 151 16.50 2.94 -1.49
C PHE A 151 17.12 4.30 -1.12
N GLY A 152 16.49 5.41 -1.44
CA GLY A 152 17.02 6.73 -1.14
C GLY A 152 18.40 6.96 -1.76
N ASN A 153 19.44 7.18 -0.95
CA ASN A 153 20.81 7.41 -1.45
C ASN A 153 21.38 6.25 -2.29
N HIS A 154 20.92 5.02 -2.07
CA HIS A 154 21.31 3.87 -2.88
C HIS A 154 20.55 3.80 -4.21
N GLY A 155 19.63 4.72 -4.46
CA GLY A 155 18.97 4.91 -5.74
C GLY A 155 17.73 4.06 -5.97
N LEU A 156 17.31 4.04 -7.21
CA LEU A 156 16.21 3.27 -7.76
C LEU A 156 16.78 2.15 -8.63
N LEU A 157 16.30 0.92 -8.42
CA LEU A 157 16.78 -0.26 -9.12
C LEU A 157 15.63 -0.94 -9.84
N ALA A 158 15.91 -1.53 -11.00
CA ALA A 158 15.12 -2.61 -11.58
C ALA A 158 15.96 -3.88 -11.59
N LEU A 159 15.38 -4.95 -11.09
CA LEU A 159 15.95 -6.30 -11.14
C LEU A 159 15.05 -7.17 -12.01
N ASP A 160 15.64 -8.14 -12.71
CA ASP A 160 14.83 -9.21 -13.27
C ASP A 160 14.30 -10.16 -12.18
N MET A 161 13.48 -11.12 -12.55
CA MET A 161 12.90 -12.05 -11.60
C MET A 161 13.92 -12.99 -10.96
N ASP A 162 15.12 -13.14 -11.54
CA ASP A 162 16.23 -13.95 -11.02
C ASP A 162 17.20 -13.15 -10.15
N GLY A 163 16.92 -11.82 -9.99
CA GLY A 163 17.62 -10.94 -9.08
C GLY A 163 18.82 -10.22 -9.69
N GLU A 164 19.04 -10.30 -11.00
CA GLU A 164 20.09 -9.55 -11.67
C GLU A 164 19.66 -8.09 -11.88
N ILE A 165 20.55 -7.14 -11.61
CA ILE A 165 20.24 -5.71 -11.80
C ILE A 165 20.20 -5.40 -13.30
N VAL A 166 19.00 -5.05 -13.80
CA VAL A 166 18.79 -4.63 -15.19
C VAL A 166 19.26 -3.19 -15.40
N TRP A 167 18.89 -2.31 -14.49
CA TRP A 167 19.36 -0.92 -14.46
C TRP A 167 19.34 -0.35 -13.04
N HIS A 168 20.13 0.71 -12.84
CA HIS A 168 20.23 1.45 -11.60
C HIS A 168 20.32 2.95 -11.85
N LYS A 169 19.55 3.74 -11.08
CA LYS A 169 19.56 5.21 -11.14
C LYS A 169 19.94 5.77 -9.78
N SER A 170 21.06 6.47 -9.70
CA SER A 170 21.48 7.22 -8.51
C SER A 170 20.92 8.64 -8.54
N PHE A 171 20.52 9.15 -7.38
CA PHE A 171 20.08 10.54 -7.18
C PHE A 171 21.11 11.37 -6.39
N GLY A 172 22.27 10.78 -6.07
CA GLY A 172 23.27 11.39 -5.20
C GLY A 172 22.85 11.37 -3.73
N GLU A 173 23.38 12.29 -2.94
CA GLU A 173 23.05 12.41 -1.52
C GLU A 173 21.72 13.14 -1.33
N LEU A 174 20.78 12.49 -0.68
CA LEU A 174 19.46 13.02 -0.38
C LEU A 174 19.40 13.55 1.07
N ASN A 175 18.76 14.68 1.26
CA ASN A 175 18.53 15.30 2.57
C ASN A 175 17.16 14.94 3.14
N ALA A 176 16.87 13.65 3.28
CA ALA A 176 15.65 13.17 3.90
C ALA A 176 15.78 13.21 5.43
N PHE A 177 14.93 13.97 6.12
CA PHE A 177 15.04 14.23 7.57
C PHE A 177 15.02 12.98 8.45
N HIS A 178 14.13 12.04 8.12
CA HIS A 178 13.97 10.76 8.83
C HIS A 178 14.20 9.55 7.92
N GLY A 179 14.88 9.73 6.79
CA GLY A 179 15.07 8.70 5.76
C GLY A 179 13.92 8.67 4.75
N THR A 180 14.03 7.78 3.78
CA THR A 180 13.04 7.60 2.71
C THR A 180 12.09 6.46 3.05
N ALA A 181 10.80 6.60 2.68
CA ALA A 181 9.80 5.54 2.89
C ALA A 181 8.74 5.47 1.78
N SER A 182 8.59 6.51 0.97
CA SER A 182 7.67 6.49 -0.17
C SER A 182 7.97 5.31 -1.09
N SER A 183 6.97 4.50 -1.36
CA SER A 183 7.07 3.34 -2.26
C SER A 183 6.92 3.79 -3.72
N PRO A 184 7.66 3.19 -4.67
CA PRO A 184 7.48 3.49 -6.08
C PRO A 184 6.10 3.05 -6.58
N LEU A 185 5.56 3.81 -7.53
CA LEU A 185 4.31 3.51 -8.21
C LEU A 185 4.60 3.15 -9.66
N LEU A 186 4.09 2.01 -10.10
CA LEU A 186 4.10 1.61 -11.51
C LEU A 186 2.75 2.00 -12.14
N LEU A 187 2.80 2.75 -13.23
CA LEU A 187 1.63 3.20 -13.99
C LEU A 187 1.95 3.11 -15.50
N GLY A 188 1.43 2.07 -16.15
CA GLY A 188 1.81 1.74 -17.52
C GLY A 188 3.33 1.56 -17.65
N GLU A 189 3.93 2.26 -18.61
CA GLU A 189 5.38 2.22 -18.85
C GLU A 189 6.20 3.13 -17.91
N ARG A 190 5.55 3.77 -16.92
CA ARG A 190 6.18 4.75 -16.04
C ARG A 190 6.37 4.20 -14.63
N LEU A 191 7.58 4.32 -14.12
CA LEU A 191 7.91 4.10 -12.72
C LEU A 191 8.08 5.45 -12.04
N ILE A 192 7.23 5.73 -11.05
CA ILE A 192 7.11 7.04 -10.42
C ILE A 192 7.63 6.97 -9.00
N ILE A 193 8.47 7.93 -8.61
CA ILE A 193 8.92 8.11 -7.24
C ILE A 193 8.65 9.53 -6.74
N VAL A 194 8.45 9.63 -5.43
CA VAL A 194 8.36 10.90 -4.71
C VAL A 194 9.49 10.95 -3.70
N GLN A 195 10.23 12.07 -3.70
CA GLN A 195 11.30 12.33 -2.74
C GLN A 195 11.13 13.71 -2.12
N GLU A 196 10.74 13.71 -0.86
CA GLU A 196 10.72 14.92 -0.05
C GLU A 196 12.09 15.13 0.60
N GLN A 197 12.60 16.37 0.53
CA GLN A 197 13.92 16.71 1.02
C GLN A 197 13.93 18.04 1.77
N GLN A 198 14.81 18.14 2.77
CA GLN A 198 15.17 19.41 3.40
C GLN A 198 16.43 19.97 2.74
N ARG A 199 16.50 21.29 2.55
CA ARG A 199 17.67 22.02 2.01
C ARG A 199 18.05 21.69 0.56
N SER A 200 17.29 20.86 -0.12
CA SER A 200 17.39 20.54 -1.54
C SER A 200 15.99 20.47 -2.10
N PRO A 201 15.78 20.73 -3.39
CA PRO A 201 14.44 20.60 -3.97
C PRO A 201 13.89 19.19 -3.78
N SER A 202 12.71 19.09 -3.19
CA SER A 202 11.90 17.87 -3.25
C SER A 202 11.43 17.66 -4.68
N PHE A 203 11.12 16.43 -5.06
CA PHE A 203 10.67 16.15 -6.42
C PHE A 203 9.70 14.97 -6.50
N ILE A 204 8.92 14.95 -7.55
CA ILE A 204 8.28 13.78 -8.13
C ILE A 204 8.88 13.56 -9.51
N ALA A 205 9.18 12.32 -9.86
CA ALA A 205 9.77 12.00 -11.16
C ALA A 205 9.25 10.66 -11.69
N ALA A 206 9.13 10.56 -13.01
CA ALA A 206 8.84 9.33 -13.71
C ALA A 206 10.04 8.85 -14.52
N PHE A 207 10.22 7.55 -14.54
CA PHE A 207 11.26 6.85 -15.27
C PHE A 207 10.62 5.83 -16.21
N ASP A 208 11.17 5.63 -17.37
CA ASP A 208 10.84 4.50 -18.22
C ASP A 208 11.17 3.20 -17.46
N ARG A 209 10.19 2.34 -17.26
CA ARG A 209 10.36 1.14 -16.44
C ARG A 209 11.36 0.14 -17.04
N SER A 210 11.55 0.16 -18.36
CA SER A 210 12.42 -0.78 -19.06
C SER A 210 13.88 -0.35 -19.06
N THR A 211 14.16 0.96 -19.14
CA THR A 211 15.50 1.52 -19.31
C THR A 211 16.02 2.29 -18.10
N GLY A 212 15.13 2.76 -17.23
CA GLY A 212 15.48 3.67 -16.12
C GLY A 212 15.78 5.11 -16.60
N GLU A 213 15.49 5.44 -17.87
CA GLU A 213 15.60 6.81 -18.38
C GLU A 213 14.57 7.71 -17.70
N GLU A 214 15.00 8.90 -17.27
CA GLU A 214 14.10 9.88 -16.67
C GLU A 214 13.23 10.52 -17.76
N LEU A 215 11.93 10.30 -17.69
CA LEU A 215 10.95 10.82 -18.64
C LEU A 215 10.59 12.27 -18.31
N TRP A 216 10.38 12.55 -17.02
CA TRP A 216 10.13 13.90 -16.51
C TRP A 216 10.43 13.97 -15.01
N ARG A 217 10.68 15.22 -14.56
CA ARG A 217 10.86 15.57 -13.15
C ARG A 217 10.19 16.90 -12.86
N THR A 218 9.43 16.93 -11.75
CA THR A 218 8.81 18.16 -11.25
C THR A 218 9.32 18.44 -9.85
N GLU A 219 9.92 19.63 -9.66
CA GLU A 219 10.32 20.11 -8.35
C GLU A 219 9.08 20.43 -7.51
N ARG A 220 9.20 20.22 -6.20
CA ARG A 220 8.13 20.38 -5.23
C ARG A 220 8.57 21.31 -4.10
N GLU A 221 7.69 22.19 -3.67
CA GLU A 221 7.96 23.14 -2.57
C GLU A 221 7.85 22.50 -1.18
N THR A 222 7.50 21.24 -1.10
CA THR A 222 7.35 20.48 0.14
C THR A 222 8.69 20.01 0.68
N GLN A 223 8.84 19.86 2.00
CA GLN A 223 10.11 19.52 2.62
C GLN A 223 10.09 18.24 3.44
N VAL A 224 8.92 17.82 3.92
CA VAL A 224 8.80 16.70 4.86
C VAL A 224 7.52 15.93 4.57
N GLY A 225 7.69 14.68 4.14
CA GLY A 225 6.61 13.75 3.87
C GLY A 225 7.14 12.39 3.42
N TRP A 226 6.31 11.37 3.58
CA TRP A 226 6.65 9.99 3.23
C TRP A 226 5.50 9.26 2.54
N SER A 227 4.46 9.98 2.16
CA SER A 227 3.32 9.42 1.45
C SER A 227 3.76 8.79 0.12
N SER A 228 3.30 7.59 -0.14
CA SER A 228 3.47 6.98 -1.46
C SER A 228 2.46 7.57 -2.44
N PRO A 229 2.85 7.80 -3.71
CA PRO A 229 1.94 8.28 -4.72
C PRO A 229 0.83 7.27 -5.00
N ALA A 230 -0.37 7.77 -5.29
CA ALA A 230 -1.51 6.98 -5.71
C ALA A 230 -1.92 7.36 -7.14
N ALA A 231 -2.15 6.38 -8.00
CA ALA A 231 -2.74 6.62 -9.30
C ALA A 231 -4.25 6.49 -9.20
N ILE A 232 -4.97 7.46 -9.73
CA ILE A 232 -6.43 7.48 -9.78
C ILE A 232 -6.90 7.79 -11.20
N SER A 233 -8.01 7.17 -11.62
CA SER A 233 -8.70 7.52 -12.85
C SER A 233 -9.91 8.37 -12.49
N VAL A 234 -10.09 9.51 -13.16
CA VAL A 234 -11.15 10.47 -12.87
C VAL A 234 -11.91 10.85 -14.13
N THR A 235 -13.21 11.10 -13.97
CA THR A 235 -14.02 11.79 -14.98
C THR A 235 -14.12 13.25 -14.58
N THR A 236 -13.55 14.12 -15.37
CA THR A 236 -13.55 15.58 -15.17
C THR A 236 -14.94 16.20 -15.37
N ASP A 237 -15.12 17.48 -15.04
CA ASP A 237 -16.42 18.15 -15.15
C ASP A 237 -16.92 18.30 -16.61
N ASP A 238 -15.99 18.27 -17.57
CA ASP A 238 -16.30 18.26 -19.02
C ASP A 238 -16.54 16.83 -19.57
N GLY A 239 -16.52 15.82 -18.70
CA GLY A 239 -16.81 14.42 -19.04
C GLY A 239 -15.63 13.65 -19.65
N GLN A 240 -14.40 14.19 -19.61
CA GLN A 240 -13.22 13.48 -20.08
C GLN A 240 -12.68 12.56 -18.99
N GLU A 241 -12.22 11.37 -19.35
CA GLU A 241 -11.46 10.49 -18.47
C GLU A 241 -9.96 10.83 -18.54
N ARG A 242 -9.32 10.89 -17.38
CA ARG A 242 -7.86 11.00 -17.29
C ARG A 242 -7.33 10.30 -16.04
N ASP A 243 -6.08 9.88 -16.10
CA ASP A 243 -5.36 9.42 -14.93
C ASP A 243 -4.67 10.61 -14.22
N GLU A 244 -4.58 10.54 -12.91
CA GLU A 244 -3.91 11.51 -12.06
C GLU A 244 -3.00 10.78 -11.07
N ILE A 245 -1.81 11.33 -10.80
CA ILE A 245 -0.93 10.87 -9.72
C ILE A 245 -1.13 11.80 -8.54
N VAL A 246 -1.72 11.29 -7.46
CA VAL A 246 -2.01 12.10 -6.27
C VAL A 246 -1.01 11.80 -5.17
N VAL A 247 -0.51 12.84 -4.54
CA VAL A 247 0.42 12.76 -3.41
C VAL A 247 -0.10 13.61 -2.25
N ASN A 248 -0.23 12.99 -1.08
CA ASN A 248 -0.40 13.74 0.16
C ASN A 248 0.94 14.38 0.53
N SER A 249 0.95 15.67 0.74
CA SER A 249 2.17 16.43 0.98
C SER A 249 2.00 17.42 2.12
N GLN A 250 3.10 18.00 2.57
CA GLN A 250 3.08 19.08 3.53
C GLN A 250 2.25 20.26 2.99
N HIS A 251 1.23 20.66 3.75
CA HIS A 251 0.27 21.73 3.47
C HIS A 251 -0.75 21.47 2.34
N HIS A 252 -0.49 20.53 1.43
CA HIS A 252 -1.32 20.30 0.26
C HIS A 252 -1.49 18.82 -0.08
N VAL A 253 -2.62 18.50 -0.66
CA VAL A 253 -2.80 17.33 -1.52
C VAL A 253 -2.59 17.80 -2.94
N ILE A 254 -1.73 17.14 -3.72
CA ILE A 254 -1.35 17.60 -5.05
C ILE A 254 -1.53 16.48 -6.06
N ALA A 255 -2.16 16.78 -7.19
CA ALA A 255 -2.31 15.87 -8.32
C ALA A 255 -1.44 16.32 -9.50
N TYR A 256 -0.83 15.33 -10.17
CA TYR A 256 0.06 15.51 -11.31
C TYR A 256 -0.42 14.71 -12.52
N ALA A 257 -0.17 15.24 -13.72
CA ALA A 257 -0.37 14.53 -14.96
C ALA A 257 0.69 13.43 -15.13
N PRO A 258 0.30 12.17 -15.40
CA PRO A 258 1.25 11.08 -15.59
C PRO A 258 2.19 11.27 -16.79
N GLU A 259 1.76 12.02 -17.81
CA GLU A 259 2.46 12.15 -19.07
C GLU A 259 3.71 13.04 -18.97
N ASP A 260 3.63 14.14 -18.22
CA ASP A 260 4.65 15.20 -18.19
C ASP A 260 4.98 15.72 -16.77
N GLY A 261 4.31 15.19 -15.74
CA GLY A 261 4.50 15.57 -14.34
C GLY A 261 3.98 16.97 -14.00
N ARG A 262 3.24 17.61 -14.89
CA ARG A 262 2.63 18.91 -14.64
C ARG A 262 1.61 18.81 -13.51
N GLU A 263 1.63 19.76 -12.59
CA GLU A 263 0.60 19.87 -11.56
C GLU A 263 -0.76 20.17 -12.21
N LEU A 264 -1.75 19.34 -11.86
CA LEU A 264 -3.13 19.48 -12.33
C LEU A 264 -3.94 20.33 -11.36
N TRP A 265 -3.91 19.94 -10.10
CA TRP A 265 -4.62 20.66 -9.04
C TRP A 265 -3.94 20.45 -7.69
N ARG A 266 -4.24 21.35 -6.76
CA ARG A 266 -3.89 21.23 -5.35
C ARG A 266 -5.07 21.59 -4.45
N ALA A 267 -5.12 20.98 -3.27
CA ALA A 267 -6.02 21.35 -2.19
C ALA A 267 -5.22 21.56 -0.91
N SER A 268 -5.40 22.71 -0.25
CA SER A 268 -4.74 23.05 1.01
C SER A 268 -5.45 22.39 2.21
N GLY A 269 -4.73 22.22 3.32
CA GLY A 269 -5.32 21.80 4.59
C GLY A 269 -4.58 20.69 5.32
N THR A 270 -3.61 20.03 4.67
CA THR A 270 -2.72 19.09 5.35
C THR A 270 -1.72 19.84 6.24
N THR A 271 -1.12 19.13 7.20
CA THR A 271 -0.09 19.69 8.10
C THR A 271 1.31 19.26 7.65
N PHE A 272 2.25 19.14 8.55
CA PHE A 272 3.60 18.68 8.28
C PHE A 272 3.77 17.19 8.62
N GLU A 273 4.85 16.56 8.13
CA GLU A 273 5.15 15.13 8.35
C GLU A 273 4.03 14.20 7.85
N VAL A 274 3.56 14.40 6.62
CA VAL A 274 2.48 13.59 6.04
C VAL A 274 3.02 12.22 5.62
N ILE A 275 2.46 11.16 6.19
CA ILE A 275 2.86 9.76 5.95
C ILE A 275 1.77 8.98 5.22
N PRO A 276 0.48 9.06 5.61
CA PRO A 276 -0.57 8.25 5.02
C PRO A 276 -0.74 8.55 3.53
N SER A 277 -0.94 7.50 2.73
CA SER A 277 -1.34 7.64 1.33
C SER A 277 -2.86 7.76 1.22
N PRO A 278 -3.37 8.47 0.21
CA PRO A 278 -4.81 8.65 0.03
C PRO A 278 -5.51 7.36 -0.38
N VAL A 279 -6.81 7.30 -0.16
CA VAL A 279 -7.72 6.29 -0.71
C VAL A 279 -8.86 6.96 -1.46
N VAL A 280 -9.50 6.24 -2.38
CA VAL A 280 -10.52 6.80 -3.28
C VAL A 280 -11.73 5.89 -3.35
N GLY A 281 -12.91 6.48 -3.37
CA GLY A 281 -14.20 5.87 -3.64
C GLY A 281 -15.33 6.87 -3.41
N HIS A 282 -16.52 6.55 -3.86
CA HIS A 282 -17.67 7.46 -3.81
C HIS A 282 -17.43 8.83 -4.48
N ASP A 283 -16.63 8.86 -5.53
CA ASP A 283 -16.20 10.10 -6.22
C ASP A 283 -15.37 11.06 -5.34
N LEU A 284 -14.85 10.56 -4.23
CA LEU A 284 -14.04 11.31 -3.27
C LEU A 284 -12.65 10.68 -3.07
N LEU A 285 -11.68 11.54 -2.90
CA LEU A 285 -10.36 11.20 -2.42
C LEU A 285 -10.28 11.58 -0.93
N PHE A 286 -9.90 10.61 -0.10
CA PHE A 286 -9.73 10.80 1.33
C PHE A 286 -8.24 10.93 1.64
N SER A 287 -7.85 12.12 2.07
CA SER A 287 -6.49 12.45 2.47
C SER A 287 -6.45 12.64 3.98
N THR A 288 -5.60 11.89 4.64
CA THR A 288 -5.31 12.08 6.06
C THR A 288 -4.01 12.83 6.20
N SER A 289 -4.03 13.80 7.05
CA SER A 289 -2.92 14.69 7.29
C SER A 289 -1.96 14.09 8.32
N GLY A 290 -0.72 14.47 8.25
CA GLY A 290 0.29 14.09 9.25
C GLY A 290 -0.04 14.53 10.68
N ARG A 291 0.98 14.91 11.43
CA ARG A 291 0.85 15.17 12.88
C ARG A 291 -0.24 16.19 13.21
N ALA A 292 -1.27 15.74 13.94
CA ALA A 292 -2.41 16.51 14.42
C ALA A 292 -3.20 17.29 13.35
N GLY A 293 -3.13 16.83 12.11
CA GLY A 293 -3.87 17.46 11.00
C GLY A 293 -5.27 16.87 10.79
N PRO A 294 -6.06 17.50 9.92
CA PRO A 294 -7.39 17.02 9.57
C PRO A 294 -7.35 15.85 8.57
N THR A 295 -8.51 15.23 8.40
CA THR A 295 -8.84 14.43 7.23
C THR A 295 -9.65 15.27 6.27
N LEU A 296 -9.32 15.21 4.99
CA LEU A 296 -10.01 15.92 3.92
C LEU A 296 -10.67 14.91 2.98
N ALA A 297 -11.93 15.15 2.65
CA ALA A 297 -12.59 14.48 1.52
C ALA A 297 -12.66 15.46 0.35
N ILE A 298 -11.99 15.14 -0.74
CA ILE A 298 -11.79 16.01 -1.87
C ILE A 298 -12.42 15.38 -3.11
N ARG A 299 -13.16 16.13 -3.91
CA ARG A 299 -13.58 15.68 -5.24
C ARG A 299 -12.41 15.90 -6.23
N PRO A 300 -11.76 14.84 -6.74
CA PRO A 300 -10.65 14.98 -7.67
C PRO A 300 -11.11 15.45 -9.07
N GLY A 301 -10.18 15.54 -10.02
CA GLY A 301 -10.52 15.94 -11.40
C GLY A 301 -10.62 17.45 -11.63
N GLY A 302 -10.11 18.27 -10.69
CA GLY A 302 -10.08 19.73 -10.82
C GLY A 302 -8.89 20.27 -11.60
N ASN A 303 -8.74 21.61 -11.59
CA ASN A 303 -7.59 22.33 -12.14
C ASN A 303 -7.20 23.48 -11.20
N GLY A 304 -5.89 23.72 -11.00
CA GLY A 304 -5.37 24.78 -10.16
C GLY A 304 -5.67 24.56 -8.68
N ASP A 305 -5.81 25.63 -7.89
CA ASP A 305 -6.17 25.54 -6.48
C ASP A 305 -7.67 25.27 -6.33
N VAL A 306 -7.97 24.09 -5.77
CA VAL A 306 -9.34 23.60 -5.60
C VAL A 306 -9.80 23.60 -4.14
N THR A 307 -9.06 24.25 -3.25
CA THR A 307 -9.30 24.26 -1.80
C THR A 307 -10.75 24.64 -1.47
N ASP A 308 -11.22 25.75 -1.97
CA ASP A 308 -12.55 26.28 -1.65
C ASP A 308 -13.69 25.63 -2.45
N SER A 309 -13.36 24.94 -3.54
CA SER A 309 -14.37 24.45 -4.50
C SER A 309 -14.61 22.95 -4.46
N ARG A 310 -13.64 22.15 -3.97
CA ARG A 310 -13.71 20.67 -4.07
C ARG A 310 -13.48 19.91 -2.77
N ILE A 311 -13.16 20.58 -1.67
CA ILE A 311 -13.22 19.93 -0.35
C ILE A 311 -14.71 19.80 0.03
N VAL A 312 -15.18 18.56 0.14
CA VAL A 312 -16.57 18.22 0.44
C VAL A 312 -16.82 18.27 1.94
N TRP A 313 -15.92 17.66 2.72
CA TRP A 313 -15.95 17.73 4.16
C TRP A 313 -14.54 17.63 4.77
N THR A 314 -14.42 18.04 6.01
CA THR A 314 -13.19 18.03 6.78
C THR A 314 -13.46 17.52 8.19
N ALA A 315 -12.72 16.50 8.64
CA ALA A 315 -12.70 16.04 10.01
C ALA A 315 -11.45 16.61 10.72
N ALA A 316 -11.64 17.57 11.60
CA ALA A 316 -10.55 18.31 12.24
C ALA A 316 -9.73 17.51 13.26
N LYS A 317 -10.22 16.34 13.71
CA LYS A 317 -9.59 15.50 14.74
C LYS A 317 -9.72 14.02 14.38
N GLY A 318 -8.83 13.20 14.98
CA GLY A 318 -8.90 11.73 14.82
C GLY A 318 -8.15 11.20 13.62
N SER A 319 -7.57 12.06 12.81
CA SER A 319 -6.75 11.66 11.66
C SER A 319 -5.55 10.80 12.11
N PRO A 320 -5.22 9.72 11.40
CA PRO A 320 -3.99 8.96 11.64
C PRO A 320 -2.76 9.80 11.29
N PHE A 321 -1.65 9.52 12.00
CA PHE A 321 -0.35 10.12 11.70
C PHE A 321 0.46 9.25 10.73
N VAL A 322 0.45 7.92 10.94
CA VAL A 322 1.25 6.98 10.15
C VAL A 322 0.38 6.10 9.26
N VAL A 323 -0.72 5.60 9.80
CA VAL A 323 -1.55 4.57 9.16
C VAL A 323 -2.38 5.15 8.02
N ALA A 324 -2.33 4.53 6.84
CA ALA A 324 -3.25 4.90 5.77
C ALA A 324 -4.70 4.50 6.13
N PRO A 325 -5.70 5.31 5.74
CA PRO A 325 -7.11 4.98 5.96
C PRO A 325 -7.53 3.75 5.14
N MET A 326 -8.66 3.15 5.51
CA MET A 326 -9.29 2.05 4.79
C MET A 326 -10.72 2.43 4.44
N LEU A 327 -11.05 2.37 3.16
CA LEU A 327 -12.41 2.55 2.68
C LEU A 327 -13.00 1.18 2.34
N VAL A 328 -14.12 0.82 2.95
CA VAL A 328 -14.84 -0.43 2.65
C VAL A 328 -16.33 -0.15 2.66
N GLY A 329 -17.01 -0.48 1.57
CA GLY A 329 -18.40 -0.12 1.39
C GLY A 329 -18.62 1.39 1.56
N ASP A 330 -19.59 1.80 2.35
CA ASP A 330 -19.92 3.21 2.61
C ASP A 330 -19.11 3.84 3.77
N TYR A 331 -18.09 3.13 4.31
CA TYR A 331 -17.42 3.54 5.55
C TYR A 331 -15.92 3.75 5.37
N LEU A 332 -15.43 4.87 5.92
CA LEU A 332 -14.02 5.20 6.03
C LEU A 332 -13.52 4.90 7.44
N TYR A 333 -12.64 3.92 7.57
CA TYR A 333 -12.05 3.45 8.82
C TYR A 333 -10.68 4.10 9.01
N MET A 334 -10.48 4.77 10.14
CA MET A 334 -9.23 5.44 10.46
C MET A 334 -8.79 5.13 11.88
N VAL A 335 -7.57 4.63 12.06
CA VAL A 335 -6.99 4.46 13.39
C VAL A 335 -6.03 5.61 13.69
N ASN A 336 -6.34 6.38 14.74
CA ASN A 336 -5.40 7.35 15.30
C ASN A 336 -4.33 6.60 16.08
N ASP A 337 -3.17 6.40 15.47
CA ASP A 337 -2.05 5.64 16.00
C ASP A 337 -1.41 6.26 17.25
N MET A 338 -1.61 7.57 17.47
CA MET A 338 -1.16 8.28 18.70
C MET A 338 -2.00 7.95 19.93
N ALA A 339 -3.18 7.38 19.73
CA ALA A 339 -4.14 7.12 20.82
C ALA A 339 -4.72 5.70 20.79
N SER A 340 -4.43 4.88 19.76
CA SER A 340 -5.04 3.58 19.50
C SER A 340 -6.57 3.66 19.41
N VAL A 341 -7.10 4.73 18.83
CA VAL A 341 -8.54 4.94 18.67
C VAL A 341 -8.90 4.85 17.20
N ILE A 342 -9.80 3.93 16.86
CA ILE A 342 -10.42 3.87 15.56
C ILE A 342 -11.66 4.76 15.53
N THR A 343 -11.80 5.54 14.47
CA THR A 343 -13.00 6.31 14.14
C THR A 343 -13.49 5.88 12.78
N VAL A 344 -14.76 5.60 12.66
CA VAL A 344 -15.41 5.24 11.40
C VAL A 344 -16.35 6.36 11.00
N TYR A 345 -16.21 6.80 9.76
CA TYR A 345 -17.02 7.84 9.17
C TYR A 345 -17.90 7.26 8.06
N GLU A 346 -19.11 7.80 7.93
CA GLU A 346 -19.84 7.68 6.68
C GLU A 346 -19.05 8.45 5.61
N ALA A 347 -18.66 7.78 4.55
CA ALA A 347 -17.63 8.28 3.63
C ALA A 347 -18.06 9.55 2.87
N LYS A 348 -19.33 9.67 2.46
CA LYS A 348 -19.83 10.79 1.65
C LYS A 348 -20.08 12.05 2.47
N ALA A 349 -20.60 11.90 3.70
CA ALA A 349 -20.97 13.03 4.56
C ALA A 349 -19.90 13.40 5.59
N GLY A 350 -18.97 12.49 5.93
CA GLY A 350 -17.98 12.71 6.98
C GLY A 350 -18.57 12.67 8.40
N GLU A 351 -19.75 12.08 8.56
CA GLU A 351 -20.37 11.91 9.87
C GLU A 351 -19.72 10.74 10.60
N VAL A 352 -19.44 10.91 11.90
CA VAL A 352 -18.90 9.83 12.73
C VAL A 352 -19.99 8.81 12.98
N VAL A 353 -19.77 7.57 12.54
CA VAL A 353 -20.68 6.44 12.77
C VAL A 353 -20.43 5.85 14.14
N TRP A 354 -19.16 5.54 14.46
CA TRP A 354 -18.74 5.10 15.79
C TRP A 354 -17.25 5.38 16.02
N GLN A 355 -16.84 5.31 17.28
CA GLN A 355 -15.45 5.49 17.70
C GLN A 355 -15.14 4.58 18.88
N GLU A 356 -14.06 3.80 18.78
CA GLU A 356 -13.66 2.84 19.80
C GLU A 356 -12.14 2.72 19.93
N ARG A 357 -11.67 2.16 21.04
CA ARG A 357 -10.25 1.92 21.27
C ARG A 357 -9.88 0.48 20.89
N LEU A 358 -8.84 0.33 20.09
CA LEU A 358 -8.25 -0.96 19.76
C LEU A 358 -7.08 -1.29 20.71
N GLY A 359 -7.36 -2.14 21.70
CA GLY A 359 -6.36 -2.58 22.69
C GLY A 359 -5.94 -1.49 23.67
N GLU A 360 -4.69 -1.57 24.14
CA GLU A 360 -4.13 -0.58 25.05
C GLU A 360 -3.75 0.71 24.31
N ARG A 361 -3.73 1.82 25.08
CA ARG A 361 -3.26 3.08 24.51
C ARG A 361 -1.77 3.03 24.24
N MET A 362 -1.40 3.12 22.99
CA MET A 362 -0.01 3.22 22.52
C MET A 362 0.19 4.57 21.83
N ARG A 363 1.38 5.15 21.97
CA ARG A 363 1.81 6.28 21.17
C ARG A 363 2.57 5.74 19.93
N GLU A 364 2.12 6.14 18.75
CA GLU A 364 2.65 5.62 17.49
C GLU A 364 2.59 4.08 17.44
N GLY A 365 1.47 3.52 17.93
CA GLY A 365 1.33 2.08 18.15
C GLY A 365 0.80 1.30 16.95
N PHE A 366 0.43 1.98 15.85
CA PHE A 366 0.01 1.35 14.61
C PHE A 366 0.83 1.93 13.46
N SER A 367 1.31 1.06 12.57
CA SER A 367 2.10 1.44 11.40
C SER A 367 1.63 0.72 10.14
N ALA A 368 1.26 -0.55 10.27
CA ALA A 368 0.73 -1.35 9.17
C ALA A 368 -0.59 -0.76 8.64
N ALA A 369 -0.71 -0.61 7.33
CA ALA A 369 -1.99 -0.30 6.71
C ALA A 369 -2.96 -1.47 6.93
N PRO A 370 -4.23 -1.19 7.26
CA PRO A 370 -5.24 -2.23 7.41
C PRO A 370 -5.55 -2.91 6.08
N VAL A 371 -6.08 -4.12 6.17
CA VAL A 371 -6.61 -4.88 5.03
C VAL A 371 -8.03 -5.35 5.33
N ALA A 372 -8.84 -5.48 4.27
CA ALA A 372 -10.21 -5.96 4.36
C ALA A 372 -10.42 -7.21 3.52
N THR A 373 -11.04 -8.23 4.09
CA THR A 373 -11.44 -9.45 3.39
C THR A 373 -12.56 -10.17 4.13
N GLY A 374 -13.48 -10.76 3.40
CA GLY A 374 -14.55 -11.60 3.95
C GLY A 374 -15.47 -10.89 4.94
N GLY A 375 -15.81 -9.61 4.73
CA GLY A 375 -16.66 -8.81 5.62
C GLY A 375 -15.99 -8.42 6.94
N LYS A 376 -14.66 -8.45 6.98
CA LYS A 376 -13.85 -8.15 8.17
C LYS A 376 -12.71 -7.20 7.81
N ILE A 377 -12.31 -6.38 8.79
CA ILE A 377 -11.17 -5.47 8.66
C ILE A 377 -10.15 -5.83 9.73
N PHE A 378 -8.89 -5.87 9.34
CA PHE A 378 -7.76 -6.32 10.13
C PHE A 378 -6.81 -5.15 10.40
N PHE A 379 -6.70 -4.73 11.65
CA PHE A 379 -5.80 -3.67 12.10
C PHE A 379 -4.66 -4.27 12.92
N THR A 380 -3.45 -4.21 12.42
CA THR A 380 -2.27 -4.73 13.12
C THR A 380 -1.52 -3.60 13.82
N ASN A 381 -1.32 -3.74 15.13
CA ASN A 381 -0.48 -2.81 15.90
C ASN A 381 1.00 -3.21 15.86
N ASP A 382 1.86 -2.30 16.31
CA ASP A 382 3.32 -2.51 16.28
C ASP A 382 3.79 -3.65 17.23
N ASN A 383 2.97 -4.10 18.18
CA ASN A 383 3.26 -5.28 19.02
C ASN A 383 2.94 -6.61 18.32
N GLY A 384 2.43 -6.59 17.08
CA GLY A 384 2.02 -7.78 16.35
C GLY A 384 0.67 -8.35 16.80
N GLU A 385 -0.19 -7.50 17.37
CA GLU A 385 -1.58 -7.83 17.63
C GLU A 385 -2.45 -7.35 16.47
N THR A 386 -3.24 -8.25 15.90
CA THR A 386 -4.18 -7.93 14.81
C THR A 386 -5.60 -7.99 15.34
N PHE A 387 -6.24 -6.82 15.42
CA PHE A 387 -7.63 -6.65 15.80
C PHE A 387 -8.51 -6.94 14.58
N VAL A 388 -9.36 -7.96 14.70
CA VAL A 388 -10.30 -8.36 13.65
C VAL A 388 -11.67 -7.81 14.01
N ILE A 389 -12.13 -6.83 13.24
CA ILE A 389 -13.43 -6.20 13.42
C ILE A 389 -14.37 -6.57 12.27
N LYS A 390 -15.65 -6.64 12.55
CA LYS A 390 -16.66 -6.78 11.52
C LYS A 390 -16.83 -5.47 10.75
N GLU A 391 -16.97 -5.57 9.45
CA GLU A 391 -17.34 -4.46 8.59
C GLU A 391 -18.77 -3.99 8.90
N GLY A 392 -19.00 -2.67 8.86
CA GLY A 392 -20.36 -2.13 8.96
C GLY A 392 -20.53 -0.97 9.93
N PRO A 393 -21.81 -0.56 10.15
CA PRO A 393 -22.15 0.62 10.95
C PRO A 393 -22.03 0.43 12.45
N ASP A 394 -21.87 -0.81 12.92
CA ASP A 394 -21.78 -1.14 14.35
C ASP A 394 -20.40 -1.70 14.67
N PHE A 395 -19.84 -1.26 15.80
CA PHE A 395 -18.56 -1.82 16.27
C PHE A 395 -18.74 -3.23 16.82
N GLU A 396 -18.04 -4.18 16.23
CA GLU A 396 -17.95 -5.56 16.73
C GLU A 396 -16.50 -6.05 16.62
N LEU A 397 -15.80 -6.16 17.76
CA LEU A 397 -14.49 -6.82 17.84
C LEU A 397 -14.70 -8.33 17.90
N LEU A 398 -14.38 -9.02 16.82
CA LEU A 398 -14.55 -10.47 16.71
C LEU A 398 -13.51 -11.22 17.54
N HIS A 399 -12.24 -10.84 17.43
CA HIS A 399 -11.12 -11.38 18.21
C HIS A 399 -9.82 -10.60 17.93
N VAL A 400 -8.74 -11.00 18.61
CA VAL A 400 -7.41 -10.45 18.43
C VAL A 400 -6.41 -11.58 18.19
N ASN A 401 -5.74 -11.55 17.05
CA ASN A 401 -4.65 -12.46 16.73
C ASN A 401 -3.33 -11.91 17.27
N ARG A 402 -2.38 -12.79 17.62
CA ARG A 402 -1.06 -12.41 18.14
C ARG A 402 0.01 -13.22 17.46
N ILE A 403 0.91 -12.56 16.74
CA ILE A 403 2.03 -13.23 16.07
C ILE A 403 3.27 -13.35 16.99
N GLY A 404 3.28 -12.60 18.09
CA GLY A 404 4.34 -12.66 19.12
C GLY A 404 5.64 -11.95 18.74
N GLU A 405 5.63 -11.12 17.69
CA GLU A 405 6.78 -10.37 17.21
C GLU A 405 6.34 -9.01 16.67
N ARG A 406 7.18 -7.99 16.83
CA ARG A 406 6.89 -6.63 16.36
C ARG A 406 6.64 -6.59 14.85
N THR A 407 5.58 -5.88 14.45
CA THR A 407 5.08 -5.85 13.07
C THR A 407 4.79 -4.41 12.63
N ILE A 408 5.57 -3.89 11.70
CA ILE A 408 5.41 -2.54 11.11
C ILE A 408 4.85 -2.64 9.68
N ALA A 409 5.26 -3.68 8.96
CA ALA A 409 4.89 -3.89 7.57
C ALA A 409 3.40 -4.26 7.42
N SER A 410 2.76 -3.77 6.36
CA SER A 410 1.42 -4.21 5.99
C SER A 410 1.48 -5.62 5.38
N PRO A 411 0.47 -6.47 5.62
CA PRO A 411 0.45 -7.82 5.06
C PRO A 411 0.19 -7.80 3.55
N ALA A 412 0.56 -8.90 2.87
CA ALA A 412 0.10 -9.25 1.54
C ALA A 412 -0.81 -10.49 1.62
N LEU A 413 -1.83 -10.56 0.77
CA LEU A 413 -2.81 -11.63 0.76
C LEU A 413 -2.99 -12.17 -0.66
N VAL A 414 -2.64 -13.45 -0.85
CA VAL A 414 -2.76 -14.12 -2.15
C VAL A 414 -3.16 -15.58 -1.95
N GLY A 415 -4.10 -16.08 -2.74
CA GLY A 415 -4.46 -17.49 -2.77
C GLY A 415 -4.93 -18.06 -1.44
N GLY A 416 -5.62 -17.27 -0.60
CA GLY A 416 -6.07 -17.69 0.74
C GLY A 416 -4.97 -17.65 1.82
N VAL A 417 -3.78 -17.13 1.52
CA VAL A 417 -2.63 -17.07 2.42
C VAL A 417 -2.27 -15.63 2.76
N TRP A 418 -2.00 -15.37 4.04
CA TRP A 418 -1.42 -14.13 4.54
C TRP A 418 0.09 -14.24 4.52
N TYR A 419 0.76 -13.26 3.96
CA TYR A 419 2.20 -13.09 4.07
C TYR A 419 2.49 -11.89 4.96
N ILE A 420 3.01 -12.15 6.16
CA ILE A 420 3.24 -11.13 7.18
C ILE A 420 4.73 -11.02 7.44
N ARG A 421 5.28 -9.82 7.31
CA ARG A 421 6.63 -9.49 7.71
C ARG A 421 6.63 -8.94 9.12
N THR A 422 7.45 -9.53 9.98
CA THR A 422 7.80 -9.03 11.30
C THR A 422 9.25 -8.52 11.32
N ASP A 423 9.75 -8.05 12.46
CA ASP A 423 11.13 -7.54 12.57
C ASP A 423 12.17 -8.58 12.13
N GLY A 424 11.98 -9.84 12.46
CA GLY A 424 12.96 -10.91 12.19
C GLY A 424 12.52 -11.97 11.19
N HIS A 425 11.25 -12.01 10.82
CA HIS A 425 10.71 -13.14 10.04
C HIS A 425 9.71 -12.72 8.96
N LEU A 426 9.59 -13.60 7.99
CA LEU A 426 8.46 -13.64 7.05
C LEU A 426 7.62 -14.89 7.37
N TRP A 427 6.32 -14.71 7.46
CA TRP A 427 5.35 -15.73 7.82
C TRP A 427 4.37 -15.96 6.67
N ALA A 428 4.02 -17.22 6.42
CA ALA A 428 2.85 -17.59 5.64
C ALA A 428 1.79 -18.20 6.57
N ILE A 429 0.61 -17.61 6.60
CA ILE A 429 -0.50 -18.00 7.46
C ILE A 429 -1.69 -18.35 6.60
N GLY A 430 -2.25 -19.51 6.82
CA GLY A 430 -3.39 -20.04 6.08
C GLY A 430 -3.66 -21.50 6.45
N SER A 431 -4.81 -22.02 6.02
CA SER A 431 -5.22 -23.43 6.20
C SER A 431 -4.45 -24.36 5.27
#